data_63c636292c50309bc4f01882a86b6060
#
_entry.id   63c636292c50309bc4f01882a86b6060
#
_cell.length_a   1.000
_cell.length_b   1.000
_cell.length_c   1.000
_cell.angle_alpha   90.00
_cell.angle_beta   90.00
_cell.angle_gamma   90.00
#
_symmetry.space_group_name_H-M   'P 1'
#
loop_
_entity.id
_entity.type
_entity.pdbx_description
1 polymer ?
#
loop_
_entity_poly.entity_id
_entity_poly.type
_entity_poly.pdbx_seq_one_letter_code
_entity_poly.pdbx_strand_id
1 'polypeptide(L)'
;MALTFHTFKFLERLHGKSSGFGETLSLGKINNLINKEDFKNLGIPECKDTYSDKILLKNFDIKSLSFLDYSKFEGADIIHDLNLPIREATKQFDTIIDFGTSEHIFDIIQNLKNISALCKIGGKIIHSLPANNNCGHGFWQFSPELFFNLYQKKMDIQIQKFT
;
A
#
# COMPACT_ATOMS: atom_id res chain seq x y z
N MET A 1 1.94 -8.62 5.75
CA MET A 1 1.80 -7.97 4.41
C MET A 1 2.44 -8.83 3.34
N ALA A 2 1.77 -9.01 2.17
CA ALA A 2 2.35 -9.84 1.13
C ALA A 2 1.90 -9.46 -0.29
N LEU A 3 2.84 -9.55 -1.22
CA LEU A 3 2.57 -9.56 -2.66
C LEU A 3 2.32 -11.00 -3.09
N THR A 4 1.11 -11.27 -3.55
CA THR A 4 0.65 -12.55 -4.10
C THR A 4 0.34 -12.39 -5.58
N PHE A 5 0.04 -13.47 -6.29
CA PHE A 5 -0.47 -13.41 -7.67
C PHE A 5 -1.65 -12.43 -7.81
N HIS A 6 -2.63 -12.53 -6.92
CA HIS A 6 -3.84 -11.70 -6.99
C HIS A 6 -3.56 -10.22 -6.72
N THR A 7 -2.75 -9.90 -5.71
CA THR A 7 -2.38 -8.50 -5.42
C THR A 7 -1.49 -7.92 -6.51
N PHE A 8 -0.63 -8.72 -7.16
CA PHE A 8 0.13 -8.28 -8.33
C PHE A 8 -0.82 -7.93 -9.50
N LYS A 9 -1.76 -8.82 -9.85
CA LYS A 9 -2.76 -8.56 -10.91
C LYS A 9 -3.63 -7.34 -10.61
N PHE A 10 -3.92 -7.11 -9.34
CA PHE A 10 -4.61 -5.90 -8.91
C PHE A 10 -3.78 -4.63 -9.20
N LEU A 11 -2.50 -4.62 -8.80
CA LEU A 11 -1.59 -3.51 -9.09
C LEU A 11 -1.40 -3.30 -10.61
N GLU A 12 -1.28 -4.38 -11.38
CA GLU A 12 -1.17 -4.34 -12.84
C GLU A 12 -2.39 -3.64 -13.49
N ARG A 13 -3.61 -3.94 -13.03
CA ARG A 13 -4.82 -3.29 -13.51
C ARG A 13 -4.86 -1.79 -13.16
N LEU A 14 -4.38 -1.42 -11.98
CA LEU A 14 -4.28 -0.01 -11.57
C LEU A 14 -3.23 0.72 -12.38
N HIS A 15 -2.07 0.11 -12.59
CA HIS A 15 -0.97 0.64 -13.38
C HIS A 15 -1.41 0.91 -14.83
N GLY A 16 -2.08 -0.03 -15.48
CA GLY A 16 -2.58 0.11 -16.84
C GLY A 16 -3.61 1.24 -17.05
N LYS A 17 -4.16 1.80 -15.97
CA LYS A 17 -5.10 2.94 -15.98
C LYS A 17 -4.45 4.26 -15.57
N SER A 18 -3.15 4.28 -15.32
CA SER A 18 -2.46 5.44 -14.75
C SER A 18 -1.10 5.67 -15.41
N SER A 19 -0.50 6.85 -15.16
CA SER A 19 0.84 7.22 -15.62
C SER A 19 1.99 6.60 -14.80
N GLY A 20 1.78 5.40 -14.22
CA GLY A 20 2.72 4.78 -13.31
C GLY A 20 2.48 5.17 -11.84
N PHE A 21 3.32 4.64 -10.94
CA PHE A 21 3.19 4.87 -9.49
C PHE A 21 4.12 5.97 -8.97
N GLY A 22 5.14 6.39 -9.75
CA GLY A 22 6.00 7.52 -9.42
C GLY A 22 6.80 7.36 -8.12
N GLU A 23 6.91 8.41 -7.31
CA GLU A 23 7.49 8.32 -5.97
C GLU A 23 6.50 7.60 -5.05
N THR A 24 6.85 6.40 -4.61
CA THR A 24 5.96 5.50 -3.91
C THR A 24 6.40 5.31 -2.45
N LEU A 25 5.44 5.37 -1.53
CA LEU A 25 5.61 4.98 -0.14
C LEU A 25 4.85 3.67 0.12
N SER A 26 5.52 2.70 0.70
CA SER A 26 4.87 1.52 1.28
C SER A 26 4.81 1.66 2.80
N LEU A 27 3.64 1.39 3.37
CA LEU A 27 3.49 1.26 4.82
C LEU A 27 3.98 -0.15 5.19
N GLY A 28 5.21 -0.23 5.69
CA GLY A 28 5.95 -1.47 5.96
C GLY A 28 6.47 -2.19 4.70
N LYS A 29 7.35 -3.15 4.92
CA LYS A 29 7.88 -4.03 3.88
C LYS A 29 6.83 -5.04 3.41
N ILE A 30 6.80 -5.33 2.12
CA ILE A 30 5.85 -6.27 1.51
C ILE A 30 6.57 -7.57 1.20
N ASN A 31 6.20 -8.66 1.87
CA ASN A 31 6.75 -9.98 1.61
C ASN A 31 6.41 -10.48 0.21
N ASN A 32 7.36 -11.17 -0.42
CA ASN A 32 7.12 -11.83 -1.70
C ASN A 32 6.58 -13.25 -1.46
N LEU A 33 5.31 -13.45 -1.75
CA LEU A 33 4.64 -14.76 -1.69
C LEU A 33 4.21 -15.26 -3.08
N ILE A 34 4.78 -14.72 -4.14
CA ILE A 34 4.57 -15.20 -5.51
C ILE A 34 5.40 -16.48 -5.69
N ASN A 35 4.76 -17.58 -5.96
CA ASN A 35 5.43 -18.85 -6.21
C ASN A 35 5.96 -18.94 -7.66
N LYS A 36 6.76 -19.97 -7.96
CA LYS A 36 7.39 -20.14 -9.28
C LYS A 36 6.39 -20.25 -10.43
N GLU A 37 5.27 -20.94 -10.21
CA GLU A 37 4.23 -21.09 -11.23
C GLU A 37 3.51 -19.76 -11.47
N ASP A 38 3.25 -18.99 -10.39
CA ASP A 38 2.67 -17.67 -10.48
C ASP A 38 3.56 -16.70 -11.26
N PHE A 39 4.89 -16.71 -11.07
CA PHE A 39 5.82 -15.91 -11.87
C PHE A 39 5.69 -16.24 -13.36
N LYS A 40 5.60 -17.53 -13.72
CA LYS A 40 5.38 -17.97 -15.09
C LYS A 40 4.04 -17.45 -15.64
N ASN A 41 2.98 -17.57 -14.87
CA ASN A 41 1.64 -17.14 -15.26
C ASN A 41 1.52 -15.60 -15.39
N LEU A 42 2.33 -14.86 -14.62
CA LEU A 42 2.44 -13.41 -14.73
C LEU A 42 3.31 -12.95 -15.91
N GLY A 43 4.11 -13.86 -16.49
CA GLY A 43 5.03 -13.53 -17.57
C GLY A 43 6.22 -12.66 -17.13
N ILE A 44 6.57 -12.70 -15.86
CA ILE A 44 7.69 -11.92 -15.29
C ILE A 44 8.81 -12.83 -14.77
N PRO A 45 10.06 -12.35 -14.72
CA PRO A 45 11.19 -13.14 -14.19
C PRO A 45 10.98 -13.54 -12.73
N GLU A 46 11.34 -14.78 -12.40
CA GLU A 46 11.33 -15.27 -11.01
C GLU A 46 12.21 -14.39 -10.12
N CYS A 47 11.70 -14.00 -8.97
CA CYS A 47 12.40 -13.25 -7.93
C CYS A 47 12.39 -14.08 -6.64
N LYS A 48 13.57 -14.40 -6.10
CA LYS A 48 13.74 -15.19 -4.88
C LYS A 48 13.94 -14.33 -3.63
N ASP A 49 13.88 -13.01 -3.76
CA ASP A 49 14.03 -12.11 -2.64
C ASP A 49 12.85 -12.28 -1.67
N THR A 50 13.13 -12.17 -0.39
CA THR A 50 12.12 -12.23 0.68
C THR A 50 11.07 -11.12 0.53
N TYR A 51 11.51 -9.94 0.08
CA TYR A 51 10.64 -8.77 -0.11
C TYR A 51 10.38 -8.46 -1.59
N SER A 52 9.28 -7.79 -1.84
CA SER A 52 8.77 -7.50 -3.19
C SER A 52 9.38 -6.26 -3.84
N ASP A 53 10.34 -5.60 -3.22
CA ASP A 53 10.90 -4.31 -3.64
C ASP A 53 11.28 -4.31 -5.13
N LYS A 54 12.08 -5.30 -5.55
CA LYS A 54 12.53 -5.41 -6.95
C LYS A 54 11.40 -5.71 -7.93
N ILE A 55 10.38 -6.47 -7.48
CA ILE A 55 9.22 -6.77 -8.31
C ILE A 55 8.42 -5.49 -8.54
N LEU A 56 8.19 -4.73 -7.47
CA LEU A 56 7.44 -3.47 -7.53
C LEU A 56 8.14 -2.44 -8.42
N LEU A 57 9.44 -2.21 -8.19
CA LEU A 57 10.24 -1.25 -8.97
C LEU A 57 10.29 -1.57 -10.46
N LYS A 58 10.34 -2.85 -10.84
CA LYS A 58 10.47 -3.27 -12.24
C LYS A 58 9.18 -3.25 -13.04
N ASN A 59 8.02 -3.37 -12.38
CA ASN A 59 6.76 -3.64 -13.08
C ASN A 59 5.74 -2.50 -13.02
N PHE A 60 5.96 -1.44 -12.19
CA PHE A 60 4.92 -0.45 -11.94
C PHE A 60 5.36 1.01 -12.12
N ASP A 61 6.43 1.26 -12.88
CA ASP A 61 6.98 2.60 -13.14
C ASP A 61 7.17 3.41 -11.86
N ILE A 62 7.74 2.76 -10.84
CA ILE A 62 8.10 3.37 -9.57
C ILE A 62 9.46 4.06 -9.72
N LYS A 63 9.49 5.38 -9.54
CA LYS A 63 10.72 6.19 -9.60
C LYS A 63 11.59 6.02 -8.36
N SER A 64 10.95 5.95 -7.20
CA SER A 64 11.59 5.67 -5.92
C SER A 64 10.59 4.96 -5.00
N LEU A 65 11.06 3.97 -4.25
CA LEU A 65 10.26 3.22 -3.28
C LEU A 65 10.84 3.46 -1.89
N SER A 66 10.06 4.06 -1.02
CA SER A 66 10.38 4.28 0.40
C SER A 66 9.48 3.45 1.28
N PHE A 67 9.95 3.13 2.48
CA PHE A 67 9.22 2.35 3.47
C PHE A 67 9.03 3.14 4.76
N LEU A 68 7.81 3.18 5.28
CA LEU A 68 7.50 3.72 6.59
C LEU A 68 7.14 2.58 7.53
N ASP A 69 7.79 2.53 8.68
CA ASP A 69 7.52 1.53 9.71
C ASP A 69 7.67 2.14 11.10
N TYR A 70 7.16 1.45 12.12
CA TYR A 70 7.37 1.80 13.53
C TYR A 70 8.84 1.66 13.96
N SER A 71 9.61 0.79 13.32
CA SER A 71 10.99 0.48 13.66
C SER A 71 11.91 0.37 12.44
N LYS A 72 13.22 0.36 12.68
CA LYS A 72 14.25 0.11 11.65
C LYS A 72 14.44 -1.36 11.30
N PHE A 73 13.74 -2.27 11.94
CA PHE A 73 14.02 -3.71 11.89
C PHE A 73 14.06 -4.26 10.45
N GLU A 74 13.14 -3.84 9.60
CA GLU A 74 13.08 -4.25 8.18
C GLU A 74 13.72 -3.24 7.21
N GLY A 75 14.52 -2.30 7.73
CA GLY A 75 15.21 -1.30 6.91
C GLY A 75 14.29 -0.20 6.40
N ALA A 76 13.34 0.25 7.22
CA ALA A 76 12.48 1.38 6.88
C ALA A 76 13.27 2.69 6.73
N ASP A 77 12.88 3.49 5.74
CA ASP A 77 13.45 4.80 5.46
C ASP A 77 12.89 5.88 6.39
N ILE A 78 11.61 5.73 6.75
CA ILE A 78 10.87 6.64 7.62
C ILE A 78 10.42 5.86 8.85
N ILE A 79 10.86 6.30 10.03
CA ILE A 79 10.47 5.70 11.30
C ILE A 79 9.40 6.58 11.93
N HIS A 80 8.19 6.05 12.06
CA HIS A 80 7.08 6.79 12.66
C HIS A 80 6.02 5.84 13.22
N ASP A 81 5.50 6.19 14.40
CA ASP A 81 4.31 5.54 14.95
C ASP A 81 3.05 6.15 14.31
N LEU A 82 2.37 5.39 13.48
CA LEU A 82 1.17 5.84 12.77
C LEU A 82 -0.04 6.13 13.70
N ASN A 83 0.04 5.76 15.00
CA ASN A 83 -0.92 6.22 16.00
C ASN A 83 -0.73 7.71 16.36
N LEU A 84 0.42 8.28 16.04
CA LEU A 84 0.75 9.68 16.33
C LEU A 84 0.65 10.54 15.07
N PRO A 85 0.27 11.83 15.18
CA PRO A 85 0.18 12.71 14.03
C PRO A 85 1.55 12.98 13.40
N ILE A 86 1.62 12.89 12.08
CA ILE A 86 2.76 13.39 11.32
C ILE A 86 2.64 14.90 11.26
N ARG A 87 3.43 15.60 12.09
CA ARG A 87 3.31 17.04 12.27
C ARG A 87 3.82 17.88 11.10
N GLU A 88 4.79 17.37 10.36
CA GLU A 88 5.34 18.02 9.15
C GLU A 88 5.67 16.92 8.12
N ALA A 89 4.78 16.71 7.17
CA ALA A 89 5.10 15.87 6.01
C ALA A 89 6.05 16.66 5.10
N THR A 90 7.35 16.57 5.36
CA THR A 90 8.40 17.22 4.53
C THR A 90 8.47 16.61 3.13
N LYS A 91 7.97 15.40 2.96
CA LYS A 91 7.89 14.70 1.68
C LYS A 91 6.50 14.11 1.49
N GLN A 92 5.94 14.33 0.30
CA GLN A 92 4.71 13.69 -0.15
C GLN A 92 5.00 12.76 -1.33
N PHE A 93 4.16 11.75 -1.52
CA PHE A 93 4.34 10.67 -2.47
C PHE A 93 3.24 10.67 -3.54
N ASP A 94 3.58 10.23 -4.75
CA ASP A 94 2.62 10.07 -5.85
C ASP A 94 1.70 8.88 -5.60
N THR A 95 2.22 7.84 -4.92
CA THR A 95 1.45 6.65 -4.57
C THR A 95 1.79 6.19 -3.15
N ILE A 96 0.76 5.81 -2.38
CA ILE A 96 0.91 5.14 -1.09
C ILE A 96 0.31 3.74 -1.20
N ILE A 97 1.07 2.73 -0.77
CA ILE A 97 0.66 1.33 -0.75
C ILE A 97 0.50 0.90 0.72
N ASP A 98 -0.71 0.49 1.06
CA ASP A 98 -1.08 -0.04 2.37
C ASP A 98 -1.59 -1.49 2.17
N PHE A 99 -0.67 -2.43 2.29
CA PHE A 99 -0.94 -3.86 2.10
C PHE A 99 -0.84 -4.59 3.45
N GLY A 100 -1.81 -4.33 4.32
CA GLY A 100 -1.91 -5.01 5.61
C GLY A 100 -1.11 -4.34 6.73
N THR A 101 -1.05 -3.01 6.78
CA THR A 101 -0.49 -2.25 7.92
C THR A 101 -1.60 -1.64 8.76
N SER A 102 -2.57 -1.00 8.12
CA SER A 102 -3.61 -0.22 8.83
C SER A 102 -4.42 -1.03 9.83
N GLU A 103 -4.63 -2.32 9.60
CA GLU A 103 -5.34 -3.19 10.55
C GLU A 103 -4.62 -3.39 11.88
N HIS A 104 -3.32 -3.08 11.94
CA HIS A 104 -2.49 -3.17 13.14
C HIS A 104 -2.32 -1.83 13.88
N ILE A 105 -2.86 -0.73 13.34
CA ILE A 105 -2.78 0.60 13.95
C ILE A 105 -4.03 0.85 14.77
N PHE A 106 -3.87 1.03 16.09
CA PHE A 106 -5.00 1.16 17.01
C PHE A 106 -5.83 2.44 16.74
N ASP A 107 -5.17 3.60 16.59
CA ASP A 107 -5.84 4.84 16.16
C ASP A 107 -5.94 4.91 14.63
N ILE A 108 -6.91 4.19 14.09
CA ILE A 108 -7.15 4.14 12.65
C ILE A 108 -7.49 5.51 12.04
N ILE A 109 -8.15 6.37 12.79
CA ILE A 109 -8.50 7.71 12.31
C ILE A 109 -7.25 8.55 12.12
N GLN A 110 -6.31 8.50 13.09
CA GLN A 110 -5.04 9.19 12.96
C GLN A 110 -4.21 8.62 11.81
N ASN A 111 -4.18 7.29 11.66
CA ASN A 111 -3.49 6.64 10.55
C ASN A 111 -4.00 7.12 9.18
N LEU A 112 -5.32 7.16 8.98
CA LEU A 112 -5.91 7.63 7.72
C LEU A 112 -5.61 9.12 7.45
N LYS A 113 -5.54 9.96 8.49
CA LYS A 113 -5.08 11.35 8.38
C LYS A 113 -3.61 11.42 7.95
N ASN A 114 -2.75 10.59 8.54
CA ASN A 114 -1.32 10.52 8.19
C ASN A 114 -1.13 10.09 6.73
N ILE A 115 -1.83 9.02 6.30
CA ILE A 115 -1.82 8.55 4.91
C ILE A 115 -2.23 9.67 3.96
N SER A 116 -3.31 10.39 4.27
CA SER A 116 -3.78 11.51 3.45
C SER A 116 -2.77 12.65 3.39
N ALA A 117 -2.11 12.98 4.50
CA ALA A 117 -1.08 14.04 4.56
C ALA A 117 0.19 13.69 3.78
N LEU A 118 0.54 12.39 3.73
CA LEU A 118 1.68 11.88 2.98
C LEU A 118 1.42 11.74 1.48
N CYS A 119 0.17 11.74 1.05
CA CYS A 119 -0.20 11.62 -0.35
C CYS A 119 -0.24 13.01 -1.02
N LYS A 120 0.38 13.15 -2.19
CA LYS A 120 0.26 14.37 -3.01
C LYS A 120 -1.20 14.59 -3.45
N ILE A 121 -1.57 15.84 -3.67
CA ILE A 121 -2.85 16.17 -4.33
C ILE A 121 -2.84 15.52 -5.73
N GLY A 122 -3.90 14.76 -6.05
CA GLY A 122 -3.98 13.95 -7.27
C GLY A 122 -3.17 12.64 -7.23
N GLY A 123 -2.52 12.34 -6.10
CA GLY A 123 -1.83 11.07 -5.86
C GLY A 123 -2.80 9.90 -5.68
N LYS A 124 -2.25 8.73 -5.43
CA LYS A 124 -2.99 7.45 -5.28
C LYS A 124 -2.76 6.86 -3.90
N ILE A 125 -3.81 6.33 -3.30
CA ILE A 125 -3.74 5.51 -2.10
C ILE A 125 -4.32 4.14 -2.45
N ILE A 126 -3.53 3.09 -2.26
CA ILE A 126 -3.89 1.71 -2.61
C ILE A 126 -3.97 0.91 -1.32
N HIS A 127 -5.18 0.52 -0.94
CA HIS A 127 -5.42 -0.33 0.21
C HIS A 127 -5.69 -1.78 -0.20
N SER A 128 -5.02 -2.72 0.45
CA SER A 128 -5.33 -4.15 0.42
C SER A 128 -5.36 -4.65 1.87
N LEU A 129 -6.53 -4.64 2.47
CA LEU A 129 -6.76 -4.81 3.90
C LEU A 129 -7.80 -5.91 4.17
N PRO A 130 -7.79 -6.55 5.35
CA PRO A 130 -8.76 -7.57 5.70
C PRO A 130 -10.16 -6.96 5.85
N ALA A 131 -11.15 -7.56 5.19
CA ALA A 131 -12.54 -7.15 5.27
C ALA A 131 -13.38 -8.06 6.19
N ASN A 132 -13.06 -9.38 6.21
CA ASN A 132 -13.76 -10.37 7.04
C ASN A 132 -12.88 -11.63 7.20
N ASN A 133 -13.33 -12.58 8.05
CA ASN A 133 -12.71 -13.90 8.25
C ASN A 133 -11.22 -13.89 8.69
N ASN A 134 -10.75 -12.77 9.25
CA ASN A 134 -9.38 -12.61 9.74
C ASN A 134 -9.34 -12.34 11.26
N CYS A 135 -10.19 -13.02 12.03
CA CYS A 135 -10.17 -12.89 13.50
C CYS A 135 -8.79 -13.24 14.07
N GLY A 136 -8.29 -12.38 14.95
CA GLY A 136 -6.97 -12.56 15.59
C GLY A 136 -5.78 -12.11 14.73
N HIS A 137 -6.00 -11.52 13.55
CA HIS A 137 -4.92 -11.02 12.69
C HIS A 137 -4.50 -9.58 13.03
N GLY A 138 -5.42 -8.72 13.36
CA GLY A 138 -5.17 -7.32 13.69
C GLY A 138 -6.31 -6.74 14.53
N PHE A 139 -6.26 -5.43 14.82
CA PHE A 139 -7.32 -4.75 15.55
C PHE A 139 -8.58 -4.56 14.69
N TRP A 140 -8.41 -4.38 13.37
CA TRP A 140 -9.46 -3.95 12.47
C TRP A 140 -9.69 -4.92 11.33
N GLN A 141 -10.96 -5.06 10.96
CA GLN A 141 -11.42 -5.58 9.69
C GLN A 141 -12.28 -4.50 9.04
N PHE A 142 -11.98 -4.15 7.79
CA PHE A 142 -12.53 -2.95 7.17
C PHE A 142 -13.70 -3.30 6.26
N SER A 143 -14.86 -2.70 6.54
CA SER A 143 -15.91 -2.66 5.53
C SER A 143 -15.46 -1.83 4.33
N PRO A 144 -15.66 -2.30 3.08
CA PRO A 144 -15.43 -1.48 1.89
C PRO A 144 -16.18 -0.14 1.92
N GLU A 145 -17.32 -0.08 2.60
CA GLU A 145 -18.14 1.12 2.80
C GLU A 145 -17.36 2.26 3.48
N LEU A 146 -16.42 1.92 4.38
CA LEU A 146 -15.56 2.92 5.02
C LEU A 146 -14.80 3.73 3.96
N PHE A 147 -14.16 3.05 3.01
CA PHE A 147 -13.33 3.71 2.00
C PHE A 147 -14.16 4.47 0.98
N PHE A 148 -15.35 3.97 0.63
CA PHE A 148 -16.28 4.69 -0.23
C PHE A 148 -16.75 6.00 0.40
N ASN A 149 -17.02 6.01 1.71
CA ASN A 149 -17.44 7.22 2.42
C ASN A 149 -16.25 8.17 2.68
N LEU A 150 -15.09 7.63 3.03
CA LEU A 150 -13.89 8.41 3.33
C LEU A 150 -13.41 9.19 2.09
N TYR A 151 -13.39 8.52 0.93
CA TYR A 151 -12.85 9.05 -0.32
C TYR A 151 -13.93 9.53 -1.30
N GLN A 152 -15.10 9.98 -0.81
CA GLN A 152 -16.14 10.57 -1.65
C GLN A 152 -15.71 11.94 -2.21
N LYS A 153 -16.38 12.35 -3.31
CA LYS A 153 -16.10 13.56 -4.12
C LYS A 153 -15.82 14.88 -3.38
N LYS A 154 -16.10 14.98 -2.08
CA LYS A 154 -15.79 16.17 -1.28
C LYS A 154 -14.28 16.34 -0.99
N MET A 155 -13.45 15.34 -1.29
CA MET A 155 -11.99 15.35 -1.05
C MET A 155 -11.15 15.22 -2.33
N ASP A 156 -11.75 15.41 -3.53
CA ASP A 156 -11.07 15.26 -4.85
C ASP A 156 -10.33 13.91 -5.04
N ILE A 157 -10.78 12.86 -4.36
CA ILE A 157 -10.20 11.53 -4.46
C ILE A 157 -11.14 10.62 -5.26
N GLN A 158 -10.61 10.01 -6.33
CA GLN A 158 -11.37 9.04 -7.14
C GLN A 158 -11.21 7.63 -6.60
N ILE A 159 -12.34 6.97 -6.28
CA ILE A 159 -12.36 5.56 -5.90
C ILE A 159 -12.63 4.71 -7.14
N GLN A 160 -11.77 3.72 -7.39
CA GLN A 160 -12.04 2.70 -8.39
C GLN A 160 -12.60 1.45 -7.71
N LYS A 161 -13.84 1.08 -8.07
CA LYS A 161 -14.48 -0.16 -7.63
C LYS A 161 -13.88 -1.35 -8.37
N PHE A 162 -13.57 -2.41 -7.63
CA PHE A 162 -13.26 -3.72 -8.17
C PHE A 162 -14.40 -4.67 -7.80
N THR A 163 -15.02 -5.25 -8.78
CA THR A 163 -15.88 -6.43 -8.70
C THR A 163 -15.12 -7.63 -9.22
#